data_6c824cd382d3176cb42fc8be680a4951
#
_entry.id   6c824cd382d3176cb42fc8be680a4951
#
_cell.length_a   1.000
_cell.length_b   1.000
_cell.length_c   1.000
_cell.angle_alpha   90.00
_cell.angle_beta   90.00
_cell.angle_gamma   90.00
#
_symmetry.space_group_name_H-M   'P 1'
#
loop_
_entity.id
_entity.type
_entity.pdbx_description
1 polymer ?
#
loop_
_entity_poly.entity_id
_entity_poly.type
_entity_poly.pdbx_seq_one_letter_code
_entity_poly.pdbx_strand_id
1 'polypeptide(L)'
;MSLKGKLAFVGKTDTGRVREHNEDTIATDSDVGLLVLADGMGGYNAGEVASGIAVKTITNLVREGLAREDLGSLDRGTGLSRPSIVLRDAITRANKIIYQTARSQAECEGMGTTVVAALFYDNKISIAHVGDSRLYRQRGSQISQVTMDHSLLQELVDRGFYSPEEAQRAANKNYVTRALGVEPQVEVEVQEHPVDKGDIFILCSDGLSDMVEDEDIRLTISTFGANLDTVAKQLIQLANENGGRDNVSVVLAQANEAFPASRGVMDKLLGWFS
;
A
#
# COMPACT_ATOMS: atom_id res chain seq x y z
N MET A 1 10.17 -19.96 -0.33
CA MET A 1 8.74 -20.24 0.00
C MET A 1 7.91 -19.99 -1.25
N SER A 2 7.00 -20.86 -1.67
CA SER A 2 6.14 -20.56 -2.83
C SER A 2 4.79 -20.03 -2.34
N LEU A 3 4.45 -18.80 -2.73
CA LEU A 3 3.15 -18.17 -2.48
C LEU A 3 2.14 -18.48 -3.60
N LYS A 4 2.61 -19.14 -4.67
CA LYS A 4 1.79 -19.47 -5.84
C LYS A 4 0.58 -20.32 -5.47
N GLY A 5 -0.61 -19.87 -5.86
CA GLY A 5 -1.89 -20.50 -5.53
C GLY A 5 -2.43 -20.20 -4.12
N LYS A 6 -1.57 -19.75 -3.19
CA LYS A 6 -1.98 -19.38 -1.81
C LYS A 6 -2.48 -17.96 -1.72
N LEU A 7 -1.93 -17.08 -2.54
CA LEU A 7 -2.34 -15.69 -2.67
C LEU A 7 -2.75 -15.43 -4.12
N ALA A 8 -3.79 -14.63 -4.31
CA ALA A 8 -4.18 -14.08 -5.60
C ALA A 8 -4.02 -12.57 -5.57
N PHE A 9 -3.45 -11.98 -6.63
CA PHE A 9 -3.22 -10.54 -6.75
C PHE A 9 -3.84 -10.00 -8.03
N VAL A 10 -4.39 -8.78 -7.94
CA VAL A 10 -4.88 -8.01 -9.08
C VAL A 10 -4.55 -6.55 -8.84
N GLY A 11 -4.07 -5.85 -9.86
CA GLY A 11 -3.89 -4.39 -9.83
C GLY A 11 -4.54 -3.75 -11.06
N LYS A 12 -5.20 -2.62 -10.85
CA LYS A 12 -5.75 -1.78 -11.91
C LYS A 12 -5.57 -0.32 -11.57
N THR A 13 -5.39 0.46 -12.61
CA THR A 13 -5.31 1.93 -12.53
C THR A 13 -6.10 2.54 -13.68
N ASP A 14 -6.66 3.71 -13.47
CA ASP A 14 -7.45 4.48 -14.44
C ASP A 14 -7.17 5.98 -14.23
N THR A 15 -7.13 6.75 -15.31
CA THR A 15 -6.84 8.18 -15.25
C THR A 15 -7.95 8.99 -14.57
N GLY A 16 -9.13 8.41 -14.40
CA GLY A 16 -10.30 9.15 -13.95
C GLY A 16 -11.02 9.88 -15.10
N ARG A 17 -11.85 10.85 -14.75
CA ARG A 17 -12.66 11.61 -15.72
C ARG A 17 -12.20 13.05 -15.91
N VAL A 18 -11.37 13.56 -15.01
CA VAL A 18 -10.99 14.96 -14.96
C VAL A 18 -9.51 15.18 -15.28
N ARG A 19 -8.65 14.24 -14.87
CA ARG A 19 -7.21 14.34 -15.11
C ARG A 19 -6.88 13.99 -16.57
N GLU A 20 -5.84 14.62 -17.12
CA GLU A 20 -5.33 14.32 -18.49
C GLU A 20 -4.31 13.18 -18.47
N HIS A 21 -3.54 13.05 -17.38
CA HIS A 21 -2.49 12.07 -17.18
C HIS A 21 -2.75 11.23 -15.94
N ASN A 22 -2.16 10.05 -15.92
CA ASN A 22 -2.20 9.18 -14.76
C ASN A 22 -0.84 9.20 -14.06
N GLU A 23 -0.77 9.79 -12.89
CA GLU A 23 0.43 9.90 -12.06
C GLU A 23 0.53 8.77 -11.01
N ASP A 24 -0.49 7.92 -10.91
CA ASP A 24 -0.45 6.71 -10.11
C ASP A 24 0.44 5.63 -10.75
N THR A 25 1.19 4.93 -9.93
CA THR A 25 1.94 3.74 -10.34
C THR A 25 1.68 2.59 -9.38
N ILE A 26 1.40 1.40 -9.94
CA ILE A 26 1.15 0.19 -9.16
C ILE A 26 2.07 -0.95 -9.58
N ALA A 27 2.36 -1.86 -8.65
CA ALA A 27 3.03 -3.13 -8.94
C ALA A 27 2.52 -4.25 -8.05
N THR A 28 2.52 -5.46 -8.62
CA THR A 28 2.30 -6.71 -7.90
C THR A 28 3.41 -7.69 -8.24
N ASP A 29 3.95 -8.36 -7.23
CA ASP A 29 4.95 -9.41 -7.40
C ASP A 29 4.53 -10.66 -6.62
N SER A 30 3.91 -11.60 -7.34
CA SER A 30 3.39 -12.84 -6.75
C SER A 30 4.47 -13.81 -6.29
N ASP A 31 5.70 -13.68 -6.78
CA ASP A 31 6.81 -14.58 -6.42
C ASP A 31 7.33 -14.27 -5.02
N VAL A 32 7.37 -12.98 -4.66
CA VAL A 32 7.81 -12.52 -3.34
C VAL A 32 6.67 -12.08 -2.43
N GLY A 33 5.46 -11.98 -2.94
CA GLY A 33 4.27 -11.59 -2.16
C GLY A 33 4.14 -10.10 -1.93
N LEU A 34 4.61 -9.26 -2.87
CA LEU A 34 4.65 -7.81 -2.73
C LEU A 34 3.55 -7.13 -3.56
N LEU A 35 2.88 -6.15 -2.95
CA LEU A 35 2.03 -5.17 -3.60
C LEU A 35 2.55 -3.78 -3.28
N VAL A 36 2.53 -2.88 -4.27
CA VAL A 36 2.91 -1.47 -4.11
C VAL A 36 1.95 -0.61 -4.90
N LEU A 37 1.54 0.50 -4.29
CA LEU A 37 0.81 1.58 -4.93
C LEU A 37 1.48 2.89 -4.52
N ALA A 38 1.67 3.78 -5.47
CA ALA A 38 2.23 5.11 -5.28
C ALA A 38 1.41 6.11 -6.10
N ASP A 39 0.91 7.15 -5.45
CA ASP A 39 0.16 8.25 -6.01
C ASP A 39 1.10 9.44 -6.17
N GLY A 40 1.35 9.82 -7.41
CA GLY A 40 2.32 10.83 -7.77
C GLY A 40 1.74 12.23 -7.72
N MET A 41 2.52 13.18 -7.22
CA MET A 41 2.17 14.59 -7.22
C MET A 41 3.31 15.47 -7.73
N GLY A 42 2.95 16.51 -8.49
CA GLY A 42 3.92 17.46 -9.05
C GLY A 42 3.39 18.17 -10.29
N GLY A 43 4.12 19.19 -10.77
CA GLY A 43 3.79 19.85 -12.03
C GLY A 43 4.36 19.12 -13.25
N TYR A 44 3.76 19.25 -14.44
CA TYR A 44 4.30 18.76 -15.73
C TYR A 44 4.74 17.27 -15.73
N ASN A 45 3.90 16.34 -15.33
CA ASN A 45 4.20 14.90 -15.26
C ASN A 45 5.29 14.51 -14.22
N ALA A 46 5.70 15.42 -13.34
CA ALA A 46 6.70 15.12 -12.32
C ALA A 46 6.21 14.09 -11.31
N GLY A 47 4.89 14.04 -11.05
CA GLY A 47 4.25 13.01 -10.22
C GLY A 47 4.41 11.60 -10.78
N GLU A 48 4.20 11.40 -12.10
CA GLU A 48 4.41 10.10 -12.77
C GLU A 48 5.86 9.61 -12.61
N VAL A 49 6.84 10.53 -12.70
CA VAL A 49 8.25 10.20 -12.50
C VAL A 49 8.50 9.78 -11.06
N ALA A 50 7.93 10.50 -10.08
CA ALA A 50 8.11 10.19 -8.65
C ALA A 50 7.51 8.83 -8.28
N SER A 51 6.26 8.59 -8.65
CA SER A 51 5.56 7.31 -8.39
C SER A 51 6.25 6.14 -9.10
N GLY A 52 6.70 6.33 -10.35
CA GLY A 52 7.45 5.33 -11.10
C GLY A 52 8.80 4.98 -10.46
N ILE A 53 9.56 5.99 -9.97
CA ILE A 53 10.81 5.76 -9.21
C ILE A 53 10.51 4.99 -7.92
N ALA A 54 9.47 5.38 -7.17
CA ALA A 54 9.09 4.74 -5.93
C ALA A 54 8.81 3.25 -6.14
N VAL A 55 7.86 2.93 -7.00
CA VAL A 55 7.43 1.54 -7.26
C VAL A 55 8.57 0.67 -7.77
N LYS A 56 9.34 1.16 -8.74
CA LYS A 56 10.49 0.43 -9.31
C LYS A 56 11.57 0.16 -8.25
N THR A 57 11.92 1.17 -7.45
CA THR A 57 12.96 1.05 -6.42
C THR A 57 12.54 0.07 -5.34
N ILE A 58 11.32 0.21 -4.82
CA ILE A 58 10.78 -0.65 -3.77
C ILE A 58 10.73 -2.12 -4.25
N THR A 59 10.17 -2.36 -5.43
CA THR A 59 10.05 -3.72 -5.97
C THR A 59 11.41 -4.39 -6.12
N ASN A 60 12.40 -3.69 -6.66
CA ASN A 60 13.74 -4.25 -6.87
C ASN A 60 14.45 -4.53 -5.53
N LEU A 61 14.44 -3.57 -4.61
CA LEU A 61 15.14 -3.71 -3.33
C LEU A 61 14.49 -4.75 -2.42
N VAL A 62 13.16 -4.87 -2.42
CA VAL A 62 12.48 -5.92 -1.67
C VAL A 62 12.83 -7.29 -2.23
N ARG A 63 12.80 -7.48 -3.56
CA ARG A 63 13.19 -8.75 -4.20
C ARG A 63 14.63 -9.13 -3.86
N GLU A 64 15.56 -8.18 -3.93
CA GLU A 64 16.96 -8.41 -3.58
C GLU A 64 17.16 -8.69 -2.08
N GLY A 65 16.48 -7.96 -1.21
CA GLY A 65 16.59 -8.10 0.25
C GLY A 65 16.09 -9.45 0.74
N LEU A 66 14.95 -9.91 0.19
CA LEU A 66 14.38 -11.21 0.55
C LEU A 66 15.19 -12.41 0.03
N ALA A 67 15.94 -12.25 -1.07
CA ALA A 67 16.78 -13.31 -1.61
C ALA A 67 18.03 -13.60 -0.75
N ARG A 68 18.46 -12.65 0.09
CA ARG A 68 19.73 -12.69 0.81
C ARG A 68 19.63 -13.16 2.26
N GLU A 69 18.43 -13.27 2.84
CA GLU A 69 18.30 -13.32 4.29
C GLU A 69 17.28 -14.32 4.84
N ASP A 70 17.50 -14.71 6.11
CA ASP A 70 16.55 -15.52 6.89
C ASP A 70 15.33 -14.66 7.29
N LEU A 71 14.18 -14.97 6.69
CA LEU A 71 12.91 -14.24 6.87
C LEU A 71 12.31 -14.41 8.29
N GLY A 72 12.83 -15.35 9.09
CA GLY A 72 12.31 -15.66 10.41
C GLY A 72 12.90 -14.82 11.55
N SER A 73 13.93 -14.01 11.30
CA SER A 73 14.60 -13.25 12.35
C SER A 73 13.86 -11.96 12.70
N LEU A 74 13.80 -11.67 14.01
CA LEU A 74 13.32 -10.39 14.54
C LEU A 74 14.53 -9.49 14.84
N ASP A 75 14.45 -8.24 14.44
CA ASP A 75 15.42 -7.23 14.85
C ASP A 75 15.22 -6.87 16.33
N ARG A 76 16.30 -6.97 17.10
CA ARG A 76 16.25 -6.74 18.57
C ARG A 76 16.04 -5.28 18.95
N GLY A 77 16.34 -4.34 18.07
CA GLY A 77 16.21 -2.91 18.34
C GLY A 77 14.81 -2.38 18.08
N THR A 78 14.19 -2.81 16.99
CA THR A 78 12.89 -2.30 16.54
C THR A 78 11.73 -3.26 16.86
N GLY A 79 12.00 -4.54 17.12
CA GLY A 79 10.97 -5.58 17.27
C GLY A 79 10.32 -6.01 15.96
N LEU A 80 10.69 -5.40 14.83
CA LEU A 80 10.16 -5.71 13.51
C LEU A 80 10.77 -6.99 12.95
N SER A 81 9.99 -7.70 12.15
CA SER A 81 10.50 -8.82 11.37
C SER A 81 11.43 -8.34 10.24
N ARG A 82 12.26 -9.23 9.76
CA ARG A 82 13.17 -8.93 8.65
C ARG A 82 12.44 -8.46 7.38
N PRO A 83 11.32 -9.07 6.93
CA PRO A 83 10.54 -8.55 5.81
C PRO A 83 10.09 -7.10 6.00
N SER A 84 9.65 -6.73 7.20
CA SER A 84 9.23 -5.36 7.52
C SER A 84 10.38 -4.36 7.42
N ILE A 85 11.57 -4.75 7.88
CA ILE A 85 12.78 -3.92 7.76
C ILE A 85 13.17 -3.73 6.30
N VAL A 86 13.16 -4.81 5.50
CA VAL A 86 13.47 -4.75 4.07
C VAL A 86 12.51 -3.81 3.36
N LEU A 87 11.21 -3.89 3.66
CA LEU A 87 10.17 -3.03 3.07
C LEU A 87 10.38 -1.55 3.47
N ARG A 88 10.59 -1.27 4.76
CA ARG A 88 10.87 0.07 5.27
C ARG A 88 12.10 0.69 4.63
N ASP A 89 13.21 -0.06 4.60
CA ASP A 89 14.49 0.42 4.07
C ASP A 89 14.41 0.66 2.56
N ALA A 90 13.63 -0.14 1.82
CA ALA A 90 13.36 0.06 0.41
C ALA A 90 12.60 1.37 0.16
N ILE A 91 11.57 1.69 0.96
CA ILE A 91 10.81 2.94 0.88
C ILE A 91 11.70 4.13 1.25
N THR A 92 12.48 4.03 2.32
CA THR A 92 13.44 5.07 2.72
C THR A 92 14.47 5.34 1.61
N ARG A 93 14.91 4.30 0.91
CA ARG A 93 15.83 4.45 -0.23
C ARG A 93 15.15 5.10 -1.43
N ALA A 94 13.89 4.75 -1.71
CA ALA A 94 13.10 5.40 -2.75
C ALA A 94 12.95 6.90 -2.48
N ASN A 95 12.60 7.30 -1.24
CA ASN A 95 12.55 8.70 -0.83
C ASN A 95 13.84 9.44 -1.18
N LYS A 96 14.98 8.88 -0.81
CA LYS A 96 16.28 9.52 -1.07
C LYS A 96 16.55 9.72 -2.56
N ILE A 97 16.17 8.75 -3.40
CA ILE A 97 16.36 8.85 -4.85
C ILE A 97 15.45 9.94 -5.43
N ILE A 98 14.16 9.94 -5.08
CA ILE A 98 13.18 10.93 -5.54
C ILE A 98 13.63 12.34 -5.13
N TYR A 99 13.98 12.55 -3.85
CA TYR A 99 14.47 13.83 -3.34
C TYR A 99 15.72 14.34 -4.10
N GLN A 100 16.68 13.44 -4.37
CA GLN A 100 17.89 13.81 -5.10
C GLN A 100 17.59 14.15 -6.57
N THR A 101 16.68 13.42 -7.22
CA THR A 101 16.25 13.67 -8.59
C THR A 101 15.53 15.01 -8.70
N ALA A 102 14.57 15.28 -7.79
CA ALA A 102 13.85 16.55 -7.73
C ALA A 102 14.77 17.78 -7.59
N ARG A 103 15.91 17.61 -6.93
CA ARG A 103 16.90 18.71 -6.76
C ARG A 103 17.92 18.82 -7.87
N SER A 104 18.11 17.80 -8.67
CA SER A 104 19.14 17.75 -9.72
C SER A 104 18.58 17.97 -11.13
N GLN A 105 17.28 17.81 -11.33
CA GLN A 105 16.60 17.93 -12.62
C GLN A 105 15.47 18.94 -12.51
N ALA A 106 15.57 20.04 -13.27
CA ALA A 106 14.61 21.15 -13.17
C ALA A 106 13.18 20.73 -13.54
N GLU A 107 13.02 19.78 -14.47
CA GLU A 107 11.74 19.22 -14.87
C GLU A 107 11.06 18.37 -13.78
N CYS A 108 11.82 17.95 -12.76
CA CYS A 108 11.35 17.16 -11.62
C CYS A 108 11.25 17.98 -10.34
N GLU A 109 11.43 19.31 -10.40
CA GLU A 109 11.39 20.17 -9.22
C GLU A 109 10.01 20.08 -8.54
N GLY A 110 10.02 19.83 -7.23
CA GLY A 110 8.81 19.73 -6.41
C GLY A 110 8.02 18.43 -6.60
N MET A 111 8.57 17.43 -7.34
CA MET A 111 7.91 16.12 -7.42
C MET A 111 7.89 15.40 -6.08
N GLY A 112 6.81 14.69 -5.83
CA GLY A 112 6.64 13.81 -4.69
C GLY A 112 5.69 12.67 -5.01
N THR A 113 5.54 11.75 -4.08
CA THR A 113 4.55 10.68 -4.20
C THR A 113 4.19 10.12 -2.82
N THR A 114 2.95 9.67 -2.67
CA THR A 114 2.61 8.76 -1.57
C THR A 114 3.21 7.39 -1.84
N VAL A 115 3.12 6.51 -0.88
CA VAL A 115 3.31 5.07 -1.06
C VAL A 115 2.52 4.29 -0.03
N VAL A 116 1.86 3.23 -0.46
CA VAL A 116 1.36 2.15 0.38
C VAL A 116 1.85 0.83 -0.20
N ALA A 117 2.48 0.01 0.65
CA ALA A 117 3.05 -1.26 0.23
C ALA A 117 2.73 -2.36 1.23
N ALA A 118 2.50 -3.57 0.72
CA ALA A 118 2.17 -4.76 1.50
C ALA A 118 3.04 -5.94 1.08
N LEU A 119 3.64 -6.63 2.05
CA LEU A 119 4.50 -7.78 1.84
C LEU A 119 4.01 -8.97 2.66
N PHE A 120 3.63 -10.06 1.98
CA PHE A 120 3.10 -11.29 2.59
C PHE A 120 4.22 -12.30 2.88
N TYR A 121 4.26 -12.81 4.10
CA TYR A 121 5.23 -13.81 4.56
C TYR A 121 4.68 -14.54 5.80
N ASP A 122 4.99 -15.81 5.95
CA ASP A 122 4.73 -16.62 7.17
C ASP A 122 3.34 -16.40 7.84
N ASN A 123 2.27 -16.45 7.06
CA ASN A 123 0.90 -16.13 7.49
C ASN A 123 0.74 -14.73 8.08
N LYS A 124 1.60 -13.80 7.69
CA LYS A 124 1.57 -12.40 8.08
C LYS A 124 1.62 -11.50 6.86
N ILE A 125 1.26 -10.26 7.08
CA ILE A 125 1.45 -9.14 6.17
C ILE A 125 2.22 -8.05 6.89
N SER A 126 3.28 -7.55 6.26
CA SER A 126 3.94 -6.31 6.63
C SER A 126 3.37 -5.20 5.75
N ILE A 127 2.89 -4.13 6.37
CA ILE A 127 2.32 -2.97 5.71
C ILE A 127 3.22 -1.80 6.01
N ALA A 128 3.64 -1.06 4.98
CA ALA A 128 4.41 0.15 5.15
C ALA A 128 3.83 1.26 4.27
N HIS A 129 3.66 2.48 4.82
CA HIS A 129 3.10 3.58 4.06
C HIS A 129 3.68 4.94 4.43
N VAL A 130 3.55 5.88 3.49
CA VAL A 130 3.80 7.32 3.62
C VAL A 130 2.77 8.03 2.75
N GLY A 131 1.98 8.93 3.33
CA GLY A 131 0.92 9.66 2.64
C GLY A 131 -0.48 9.21 3.06
N ASP A 132 -1.45 9.46 2.22
CA ASP A 132 -2.88 9.23 2.42
C ASP A 132 -3.48 8.16 1.49
N SER A 133 -2.65 7.51 0.67
CA SER A 133 -3.03 6.25 0.03
C SER A 133 -3.27 5.18 1.09
N ARG A 134 -4.37 4.43 0.97
CA ARG A 134 -4.88 3.59 2.04
C ARG A 134 -4.69 2.11 1.78
N LEU A 135 -4.62 1.36 2.88
CA LEU A 135 -4.81 -0.08 2.89
C LEU A 135 -5.99 -0.45 3.76
N TYR A 136 -6.93 -1.19 3.17
CA TYR A 136 -8.06 -1.80 3.87
C TYR A 136 -7.89 -3.31 3.97
N ARG A 137 -8.47 -3.89 5.01
CA ARG A 137 -8.65 -5.35 5.14
C ARG A 137 -10.11 -5.68 5.28
N GLN A 138 -10.62 -6.57 4.44
CA GLN A 138 -11.90 -7.24 4.66
C GLN A 138 -11.67 -8.64 5.21
N ARG A 139 -12.25 -8.90 6.37
CA ARG A 139 -12.30 -10.22 7.02
C ARG A 139 -13.74 -10.59 7.30
N GLY A 140 -14.23 -11.64 6.65
CA GLY A 140 -15.65 -11.99 6.67
C GLY A 140 -16.51 -10.85 6.12
N SER A 141 -17.45 -10.36 6.93
CA SER A 141 -18.35 -9.26 6.57
C SER A 141 -17.87 -7.87 7.01
N GLN A 142 -16.69 -7.76 7.60
CA GLN A 142 -16.17 -6.50 8.13
C GLN A 142 -15.04 -5.97 7.27
N ILE A 143 -15.07 -4.67 6.95
CA ILE A 143 -13.96 -3.92 6.37
C ILE A 143 -13.36 -3.00 7.45
N SER A 144 -12.06 -2.83 7.42
CA SER A 144 -11.36 -1.88 8.28
C SER A 144 -10.23 -1.22 7.51
N GLN A 145 -10.10 0.09 7.58
CA GLN A 145 -8.90 0.80 7.19
C GLN A 145 -7.78 0.41 8.18
N VAL A 146 -6.64 0.01 7.66
CA VAL A 146 -5.49 -0.45 8.45
C VAL A 146 -4.43 0.65 8.56
N THR A 147 -4.19 1.39 7.48
CA THR A 147 -3.29 2.55 7.47
C THR A 147 -4.00 3.78 8.03
N MET A 148 -3.25 4.69 8.63
CA MET A 148 -3.74 6.00 9.07
C MET A 148 -3.19 7.07 8.11
N ASP A 149 -4.07 7.91 7.58
CA ASP A 149 -3.69 8.91 6.59
C ASP A 149 -2.70 9.93 7.18
N HIS A 150 -1.60 10.18 6.49
CA HIS A 150 -0.72 11.32 6.80
C HIS A 150 -1.30 12.59 6.15
N SER A 151 -2.39 13.08 6.69
CA SER A 151 -3.11 14.25 6.22
C SER A 151 -3.36 15.26 7.34
N LEU A 152 -3.51 16.52 6.96
CA LEU A 152 -3.83 17.58 7.92
C LEU A 152 -5.13 17.28 8.69
N LEU A 153 -6.13 16.74 8.02
CA LEU A 153 -7.40 16.39 8.66
C LEU A 153 -7.23 15.31 9.71
N GLN A 154 -6.46 14.27 9.42
CA GLN A 154 -6.18 13.22 10.39
C GLN A 154 -5.43 13.78 11.61
N GLU A 155 -4.45 14.65 11.40
CA GLU A 155 -3.76 15.31 12.52
C GLU A 155 -4.70 16.17 13.39
N LEU A 156 -5.70 16.82 12.78
CA LEU A 156 -6.70 17.59 13.51
C LEU A 156 -7.67 16.69 14.29
N VAL A 157 -8.01 15.52 13.75
CA VAL A 157 -8.79 14.49 14.48
C VAL A 157 -8.00 13.97 15.68
N ASP A 158 -6.74 13.59 15.48
CA ASP A 158 -5.87 13.05 16.55
C ASP A 158 -5.66 14.05 17.69
N ARG A 159 -5.64 15.35 17.38
CA ARG A 159 -5.55 16.44 18.36
C ARG A 159 -6.90 16.83 18.97
N GLY A 160 -8.01 16.20 18.54
CA GLY A 160 -9.35 16.45 19.04
C GLY A 160 -10.01 17.76 18.57
N PHE A 161 -9.50 18.36 17.48
CA PHE A 161 -10.10 19.55 16.87
C PHE A 161 -11.29 19.23 15.97
N TYR A 162 -11.33 18.03 15.42
CA TYR A 162 -12.43 17.50 14.62
C TYR A 162 -12.83 16.12 15.12
N SER A 163 -14.12 15.78 15.03
CA SER A 163 -14.55 14.39 15.07
C SER A 163 -14.26 13.71 13.73
N PRO A 164 -14.15 12.36 13.68
CA PRO A 164 -14.01 11.64 12.41
C PRO A 164 -15.08 12.01 11.38
N GLU A 165 -16.33 12.19 11.82
CA GLU A 165 -17.47 12.56 10.96
C GLU A 165 -17.38 13.99 10.43
N GLU A 166 -16.83 14.92 11.21
CA GLU A 166 -16.58 16.29 10.77
C GLU A 166 -15.44 16.33 9.74
N ALA A 167 -14.37 15.57 9.96
CA ALA A 167 -13.26 15.46 9.03
C ALA A 167 -13.70 14.91 7.66
N GLN A 168 -14.55 13.89 7.64
CA GLN A 168 -15.11 13.33 6.39
C GLN A 168 -15.88 14.38 5.56
N ARG A 169 -16.49 15.37 6.20
CA ARG A 169 -17.29 16.43 5.55
C ARG A 169 -16.49 17.69 5.23
N ALA A 170 -15.23 17.76 5.67
CA ALA A 170 -14.39 18.94 5.47
C ALA A 170 -14.02 19.12 3.98
N ALA A 171 -13.99 20.38 3.55
CA ALA A 171 -13.69 20.71 2.15
C ALA A 171 -12.19 20.56 1.78
N ASN A 172 -11.30 20.47 2.77
CA ASN A 172 -9.85 20.49 2.59
C ASN A 172 -9.25 19.10 2.86
N LYS A 173 -9.74 18.04 2.20
CA LYS A 173 -9.31 16.67 2.45
C LYS A 173 -7.88 16.38 1.96
N ASN A 174 -7.40 17.08 0.94
CA ASN A 174 -6.23 16.69 0.14
C ASN A 174 -4.91 17.36 0.59
N TYR A 175 -4.77 17.75 1.87
CA TYR A 175 -3.49 18.23 2.37
C TYR A 175 -2.70 17.09 2.98
N VAL A 176 -1.87 16.45 2.13
CA VAL A 176 -0.91 15.43 2.57
C VAL A 176 0.19 16.09 3.40
N THR A 177 0.43 15.60 4.60
CA THR A 177 1.46 16.15 5.51
C THR A 177 2.79 15.42 5.40
N ARG A 178 2.81 14.25 4.73
CA ARG A 178 4.02 13.43 4.58
C ARG A 178 4.01 12.70 3.24
N ALA A 179 5.07 12.88 2.43
CA ALA A 179 5.22 12.23 1.13
C ALA A 179 6.70 11.96 0.82
N LEU A 180 6.96 11.01 -0.09
CA LEU A 180 8.31 10.73 -0.59
C LEU A 180 8.77 11.86 -1.53
N GLY A 181 10.05 12.21 -1.44
CA GLY A 181 10.69 13.19 -2.33
C GLY A 181 10.61 14.63 -1.85
N VAL A 182 9.76 14.96 -0.88
CA VAL A 182 9.57 16.32 -0.35
C VAL A 182 10.69 16.69 0.63
N GLU A 183 11.00 15.78 1.56
CA GLU A 183 12.04 15.97 2.57
C GLU A 183 13.20 14.99 2.38
N PRO A 184 14.44 15.35 2.81
CA PRO A 184 15.61 14.48 2.65
C PRO A 184 15.50 13.17 3.44
N GLN A 185 14.70 13.18 4.51
CA GLN A 185 14.39 12.03 5.36
C GLN A 185 12.88 11.92 5.50
N VAL A 186 12.36 10.72 5.53
CA VAL A 186 10.95 10.43 5.74
C VAL A 186 10.77 9.36 6.81
N GLU A 187 9.80 9.55 7.67
CA GLU A 187 9.36 8.52 8.60
C GLU A 187 8.36 7.60 7.90
N VAL A 188 8.76 6.34 7.77
CA VAL A 188 7.91 5.29 7.18
C VAL A 188 7.15 4.60 8.30
N GLU A 189 5.83 4.64 8.26
CA GLU A 189 5.02 3.88 9.20
C GLU A 189 4.97 2.41 8.79
N VAL A 190 5.20 1.51 9.75
CA VAL A 190 5.27 0.06 9.51
C VAL A 190 4.42 -0.69 10.53
N GLN A 191 3.57 -1.58 10.04
CA GLN A 191 2.69 -2.43 10.84
C GLN A 191 2.80 -3.89 10.38
N GLU A 192 2.61 -4.82 11.32
CA GLU A 192 2.55 -6.27 11.04
C GLU A 192 1.23 -6.84 11.52
N HIS A 193 0.55 -7.60 10.66
CA HIS A 193 -0.72 -8.23 11.01
C HIS A 193 -0.74 -9.71 10.63
N PRO A 194 -1.47 -10.56 11.40
CA PRO A 194 -1.74 -11.93 10.99
C PRO A 194 -2.72 -11.94 9.81
N VAL A 195 -2.50 -12.87 8.89
CA VAL A 195 -3.36 -13.12 7.73
C VAL A 195 -4.08 -14.44 7.91
N ASP A 196 -5.40 -14.39 7.82
CA ASP A 196 -6.26 -15.57 7.85
C ASP A 196 -6.70 -15.92 6.42
N LYS A 197 -7.03 -17.20 6.22
CA LYS A 197 -7.65 -17.65 4.97
C LYS A 197 -8.95 -16.91 4.73
N GLY A 198 -9.11 -16.36 3.53
CA GLY A 198 -10.29 -15.59 3.11
C GLY A 198 -10.14 -14.08 3.32
N ASP A 199 -9.08 -13.60 3.97
CA ASP A 199 -8.82 -12.15 4.04
C ASP A 199 -8.62 -11.57 2.63
N ILE A 200 -9.20 -10.40 2.41
CA ILE A 200 -8.96 -9.58 1.22
C ILE A 200 -8.36 -8.26 1.68
N PHE A 201 -7.23 -7.89 1.08
CA PHE A 201 -6.54 -6.62 1.30
C PHE A 201 -6.68 -5.75 0.06
N ILE A 202 -6.91 -4.47 0.26
CA ILE A 202 -7.12 -3.48 -0.79
C ILE A 202 -6.17 -2.31 -0.53
N LEU A 203 -5.25 -2.04 -1.46
CA LEU A 203 -4.50 -0.80 -1.51
C LEU A 203 -5.19 0.10 -2.53
N CYS A 204 -5.34 1.38 -2.21
CA CYS A 204 -5.93 2.35 -3.14
C CYS A 204 -5.31 3.74 -3.00
N SER A 205 -5.35 4.52 -4.08
CA SER A 205 -5.11 5.96 -4.05
C SER A 205 -6.35 6.71 -3.54
N ASP A 206 -6.19 8.00 -3.25
CA ASP A 206 -7.26 8.87 -2.77
C ASP A 206 -8.40 9.01 -3.80
N GLY A 207 -8.11 8.89 -5.11
CA GLY A 207 -9.13 8.87 -6.15
C GLY A 207 -10.18 7.77 -6.00
N LEU A 208 -9.90 6.68 -5.25
CA LEU A 208 -10.93 5.74 -4.82
C LEU A 208 -11.60 6.22 -3.53
N SER A 209 -10.85 6.44 -2.46
CA SER A 209 -11.38 6.66 -1.11
C SER A 209 -12.08 8.00 -0.93
N ASP A 210 -11.82 8.97 -1.79
CA ASP A 210 -12.55 10.24 -1.84
C ASP A 210 -13.89 10.15 -2.58
N MET A 211 -14.02 9.15 -3.45
CA MET A 211 -15.20 8.98 -4.30
C MET A 211 -16.13 7.85 -3.84
N VAL A 212 -15.62 6.88 -3.06
CA VAL A 212 -16.36 5.67 -2.68
C VAL A 212 -16.28 5.48 -1.17
N GLU A 213 -17.43 5.39 -0.53
CA GLU A 213 -17.52 5.15 0.91
C GLU A 213 -17.05 3.73 1.27
N ASP A 214 -16.50 3.55 2.48
CA ASP A 214 -15.99 2.25 2.97
C ASP A 214 -17.04 1.14 2.88
N GLU A 215 -18.32 1.47 3.12
CA GLU A 215 -19.42 0.50 3.01
C GLU A 215 -19.66 0.04 1.57
N ASP A 216 -19.52 0.92 0.59
CA ASP A 216 -19.65 0.57 -0.83
C ASP A 216 -18.45 -0.27 -1.30
N ILE A 217 -17.25 0.00 -0.79
CA ILE A 217 -16.07 -0.87 -1.01
C ILE A 217 -16.36 -2.27 -0.45
N ARG A 218 -16.85 -2.36 0.79
CA ARG A 218 -17.23 -3.62 1.45
C ARG A 218 -18.28 -4.40 0.66
N LEU A 219 -19.34 -3.72 0.22
CA LEU A 219 -20.41 -4.32 -0.55
C LEU A 219 -19.94 -4.84 -1.91
N THR A 220 -19.08 -4.07 -2.60
CA THR A 220 -18.47 -4.47 -3.87
C THR A 220 -17.65 -5.74 -3.72
N ILE A 221 -16.80 -5.82 -2.68
CA ILE A 221 -16.01 -7.01 -2.39
C ILE A 221 -16.93 -8.19 -2.03
N SER A 222 -17.93 -7.98 -1.18
CA SER A 222 -18.86 -9.05 -0.77
C SER A 222 -19.65 -9.60 -1.95
N THR A 223 -19.96 -8.76 -2.93
CA THR A 223 -20.75 -9.15 -4.12
C THR A 223 -19.92 -9.88 -5.16
N PHE A 224 -18.69 -9.39 -5.41
CA PHE A 224 -17.85 -9.84 -6.52
C PHE A 224 -16.55 -10.54 -6.09
N GLY A 225 -16.34 -10.76 -4.78
CA GLY A 225 -15.07 -11.23 -4.21
C GLY A 225 -14.58 -12.60 -4.69
N ALA A 226 -15.43 -13.38 -5.35
CA ALA A 226 -15.01 -14.60 -6.05
C ALA A 226 -14.08 -14.30 -7.25
N ASN A 227 -14.06 -13.06 -7.75
CA ASN A 227 -13.23 -12.63 -8.87
C ASN A 227 -12.65 -11.23 -8.60
N LEU A 228 -11.40 -11.17 -8.14
CA LEU A 228 -10.71 -9.91 -7.81
C LEU A 228 -10.61 -8.94 -8.99
N ASP A 229 -10.49 -9.44 -10.24
CA ASP A 229 -10.46 -8.58 -11.43
C ASP A 229 -11.78 -7.84 -11.61
N THR A 230 -12.90 -8.51 -11.32
CA THR A 230 -14.23 -7.89 -11.34
C THR A 230 -14.36 -6.87 -10.20
N VAL A 231 -13.90 -7.20 -8.99
CA VAL A 231 -13.91 -6.25 -7.86
C VAL A 231 -13.14 -4.97 -8.22
N ALA A 232 -11.91 -5.08 -8.72
CA ALA A 232 -11.09 -3.92 -9.10
C ALA A 232 -11.79 -3.06 -10.17
N LYS A 233 -12.39 -3.69 -11.19
CA LYS A 233 -13.13 -2.97 -12.24
C LYS A 233 -14.34 -2.22 -11.68
N GLN A 234 -15.12 -2.88 -10.81
CA GLN A 234 -16.31 -2.27 -10.21
C GLN A 234 -15.98 -1.11 -9.29
N LEU A 235 -14.90 -1.21 -8.49
CA LEU A 235 -14.44 -0.11 -7.64
C LEU A 235 -14.01 1.11 -8.47
N ILE A 236 -13.20 0.91 -9.52
CA ILE A 236 -12.79 1.99 -10.43
C ILE A 236 -14.01 2.59 -11.15
N GLN A 237 -14.92 1.75 -11.63
CA GLN A 237 -16.14 2.23 -12.27
C GLN A 237 -16.98 3.08 -11.33
N LEU A 238 -17.17 2.65 -10.09
CA LEU A 238 -17.93 3.36 -9.06
C LEU A 238 -17.29 4.73 -8.75
N ALA A 239 -15.97 4.78 -8.57
CA ALA A 239 -15.24 6.04 -8.37
C ALA A 239 -15.43 7.00 -9.56
N ASN A 240 -15.37 6.49 -10.78
CA ASN A 240 -15.59 7.25 -12.01
C ASN A 240 -17.03 7.75 -12.15
N GLU A 241 -18.02 6.96 -11.75
CA GLU A 241 -19.44 7.33 -11.76
C GLU A 241 -19.74 8.40 -10.70
N ASN A 242 -19.04 8.38 -9.56
CA ASN A 242 -19.12 9.39 -8.50
C ASN A 242 -18.34 10.68 -8.80
N GLY A 243 -17.74 10.77 -9.99
CA GLY A 243 -17.12 11.99 -10.48
C GLY A 243 -15.74 11.80 -11.09
N GLY A 244 -14.98 10.77 -10.70
CA GLY A 244 -13.66 10.44 -11.26
C GLY A 244 -12.71 11.64 -11.24
N ARG A 245 -12.63 12.36 -10.12
CA ARG A 245 -11.93 13.65 -10.02
C ARG A 245 -10.42 13.52 -10.08
N ASP A 246 -9.91 12.35 -9.73
CA ASP A 246 -8.48 12.03 -9.72
C ASP A 246 -8.18 10.69 -10.38
N ASN A 247 -6.90 10.35 -10.49
CA ASN A 247 -6.43 9.02 -10.86
C ASN A 247 -6.94 7.99 -9.85
N VAL A 248 -7.42 6.86 -10.31
CA VAL A 248 -8.02 5.82 -9.46
C VAL A 248 -7.23 4.54 -9.61
N SER A 249 -6.53 4.16 -8.54
CA SER A 249 -5.75 2.92 -8.52
C SER A 249 -6.20 2.00 -7.39
N VAL A 250 -6.28 0.71 -7.72
CA VAL A 250 -6.66 -0.35 -6.79
C VAL A 250 -5.74 -1.55 -6.96
N VAL A 251 -5.17 -2.02 -5.86
CA VAL A 251 -4.39 -3.26 -5.82
C VAL A 251 -4.99 -4.18 -4.77
N LEU A 252 -5.36 -5.39 -5.18
CA LEU A 252 -6.06 -6.37 -4.36
C LEU A 252 -5.20 -7.59 -4.11
N ALA A 253 -5.26 -8.12 -2.89
CA ALA A 253 -4.74 -9.43 -2.54
C ALA A 253 -5.78 -10.25 -1.80
N GLN A 254 -5.89 -11.54 -2.12
CA GLN A 254 -6.73 -12.50 -1.39
C GLN A 254 -5.90 -13.66 -0.89
N ALA A 255 -6.06 -13.99 0.39
CA ALA A 255 -5.46 -15.17 1.01
C ALA A 255 -6.36 -16.39 0.79
N ASN A 256 -6.02 -17.21 -0.22
CA ASN A 256 -6.77 -18.43 -0.56
C ASN A 256 -6.45 -19.58 0.40
N GLU A 257 -5.18 -19.64 0.87
CA GLU A 257 -4.68 -20.69 1.77
C GLU A 257 -3.63 -20.11 2.73
N ALA A 258 -3.38 -20.83 3.82
CA ALA A 258 -2.26 -20.53 4.71
C ALA A 258 -0.91 -20.69 3.98
N PHE A 259 0.04 -19.79 4.29
CA PHE A 259 1.37 -19.74 3.69
C PHE A 259 2.50 -19.65 4.74
N PRO A 260 2.55 -20.61 5.72
CA PRO A 260 3.57 -20.60 6.75
C PRO A 260 4.97 -20.72 6.15
N ALA A 261 5.98 -20.10 6.79
CA ALA A 261 7.36 -20.30 6.43
C ALA A 261 7.71 -21.81 6.54
N SER A 262 8.53 -22.29 5.60
CA SER A 262 9.09 -23.65 5.73
C SER A 262 10.11 -23.62 6.85
N ARG A 263 9.72 -24.01 8.05
CA ARG A 263 10.65 -24.24 9.16
C ARG A 263 11.57 -25.40 8.79
N GLY A 264 12.86 -25.22 9.01
CA GLY A 264 13.86 -26.26 8.73
C GLY A 264 13.52 -27.59 9.44
N VAL A 265 14.06 -28.70 8.95
CA VAL A 265 13.79 -30.05 9.49
C VAL A 265 14.07 -30.15 10.99
N MET A 266 15.00 -29.36 11.53
CA MET A 266 15.32 -29.30 12.97
C MET A 266 14.19 -28.77 13.84
N ASP A 267 13.41 -27.78 13.41
CA ASP A 267 12.27 -27.26 14.17
C ASP A 267 11.09 -28.22 14.21
N LYS A 268 10.93 -29.07 13.17
CA LYS A 268 9.94 -30.16 13.18
C LYS A 268 10.26 -31.25 14.19
N LEU A 269 11.55 -31.50 14.47
CA LEU A 269 12.00 -32.49 15.46
C LEU A 269 11.82 -31.96 16.89
N LEU A 270 12.05 -30.67 17.13
CA LEU A 270 11.87 -30.07 18.47
C LEU A 270 10.40 -29.92 18.87
N GLY A 271 9.49 -29.69 17.92
CA GLY A 271 8.04 -29.66 18.17
C GLY A 271 7.41 -31.02 18.44
N TRP A 272 8.15 -32.12 18.32
CA TRP A 272 7.69 -33.49 18.67
C TRP A 272 8.02 -33.87 20.11
N PHE A 273 8.84 -33.07 20.80
CA PHE A 273 9.27 -33.28 22.18
C PHE A 273 8.72 -32.25 23.17
N SER A 274 7.83 -31.36 22.73
CA SER A 274 7.02 -30.45 23.55
C SER A 274 5.53 -30.83 23.42
#